data_0dc7e7987d038ee8952dbbf72a6ef90d
#
_entry.id   0dc7e7987d038ee8952dbbf72a6ef90d
#
_cell.length_a   1.000
_cell.length_b   1.000
_cell.length_c   1.000
_cell.angle_alpha   90.00
_cell.angle_beta   90.00
_cell.angle_gamma   90.00
#
_symmetry.space_group_name_H-M   'P 1'
#
loop_
_entity.id
_entity.type
_entity.pdbx_description
1 polymer ?
#
loop_
_entity_poly.entity_id
_entity_poly.type
_entity_poly.pdbx_seq_one_letter_code
_entity_poly.pdbx_strand_id
1 'polypeptide(L)'
;MEDTAEQLNRLIDIGETMARKYWVTCTNPPYAGTSNLSANVNNFVKKNYPDSKADLFAVFIERCRQMTVNNGFQAMITQHSWMFLSVFENLRRKLLSVST
;
A
#
# COMPACT_ATOMS: atom_id res chain seq x y z
N MET A 1 -24.80 -18.05 -18.61
CA MET A 1 -25.18 -17.80 -17.21
C MET A 1 -24.21 -18.33 -16.20
N GLU A 2 -23.67 -19.53 -16.38
CA GLU A 2 -22.64 -20.07 -15.50
C GLU A 2 -21.39 -19.20 -15.47
N ASP A 3 -20.97 -18.66 -16.63
CA ASP A 3 -19.81 -17.81 -16.74
C ASP A 3 -19.96 -16.52 -15.92
N THR A 4 -21.15 -15.96 -15.85
CA THR A 4 -21.41 -14.74 -15.07
C THR A 4 -21.35 -15.01 -13.58
N ALA A 5 -21.90 -16.15 -13.12
CA ALA A 5 -21.83 -16.55 -11.72
C ALA A 5 -20.39 -16.84 -11.30
N GLU A 6 -19.60 -17.49 -12.15
CA GLU A 6 -18.19 -17.72 -11.89
C GLU A 6 -17.39 -16.43 -11.82
N GLN A 7 -17.66 -15.48 -12.72
CA GLN A 7 -17.01 -14.17 -12.69
C GLN A 7 -17.34 -13.39 -11.43
N LEU A 8 -18.61 -13.43 -11.00
CA LEU A 8 -19.01 -12.79 -9.75
C LEU A 8 -18.32 -13.43 -8.55
N ASN A 9 -18.24 -14.76 -8.51
CA ASN A 9 -17.55 -15.46 -7.44
C ASN A 9 -16.06 -15.12 -7.39
N ARG A 10 -15.40 -14.99 -8.55
CA ARG A 10 -14.01 -14.56 -8.62
C ARG A 10 -13.84 -13.15 -8.09
N LEU A 11 -14.73 -12.23 -8.44
CA LEU A 11 -14.67 -10.84 -7.97
C LEU A 11 -14.89 -10.77 -6.45
N ILE A 12 -15.80 -11.58 -5.92
CA ILE A 12 -16.03 -11.67 -4.48
C ILE A 12 -14.78 -12.20 -3.78
N ASP A 13 -14.17 -13.28 -4.31
CA ASP A 13 -12.95 -13.85 -3.76
C ASP A 13 -11.78 -12.84 -3.77
N ILE A 14 -11.62 -12.11 -4.86
CA ILE A 14 -10.61 -11.05 -4.96
C ILE A 14 -10.88 -9.96 -3.92
N GLY A 15 -12.13 -9.51 -3.81
CA GLY A 15 -12.53 -8.50 -2.85
C GLY A 15 -12.26 -8.93 -1.41
N GLU A 16 -12.62 -10.15 -1.06
CA GLU A 16 -12.35 -10.71 0.26
C GLU A 16 -10.86 -10.81 0.53
N THR A 17 -10.07 -11.25 -0.44
CA THR A 17 -8.61 -11.34 -0.33
C THR A 17 -7.99 -9.97 -0.09
N MET A 18 -8.45 -8.95 -0.81
CA MET A 18 -7.94 -7.58 -0.66
C MET A 18 -8.39 -6.92 0.64
N ALA A 19 -9.55 -7.29 1.16
CA ALA A 19 -10.08 -6.74 2.40
C ALA A 19 -9.55 -7.43 3.65
N ARG A 20 -9.06 -8.65 3.52
CA ARG A 20 -8.55 -9.45 4.65
C ARG A 20 -7.24 -8.87 5.17
N LYS A 21 -6.99 -9.03 6.47
CA LYS A 21 -5.70 -8.71 7.09
C LYS A 21 -4.88 -9.98 7.29
N TYR A 22 -3.57 -9.82 7.26
CA TYR A 22 -2.63 -10.93 7.23
C TYR A 22 -1.60 -10.82 8.35
N TRP A 23 -1.07 -11.97 8.79
CA TRP A 23 0.00 -12.02 9.79
C TRP A 23 1.35 -11.58 9.21
N VAL A 24 1.58 -11.85 7.95
CA VAL A 24 2.82 -11.47 7.25
C VAL A 24 2.47 -10.85 5.92
N THR A 25 3.00 -9.66 5.65
CA THR A 25 2.88 -9.00 4.37
C THR A 25 4.26 -8.64 3.87
N CYS A 26 4.62 -9.10 2.69
CA CYS A 26 5.93 -8.78 2.10
C CYS A 26 5.79 -8.48 0.61
N THR A 27 6.61 -7.54 0.13
CA THR A 27 6.60 -7.13 -1.26
C THR A 27 7.90 -6.44 -1.64
N ASN A 28 8.17 -6.39 -2.94
CA ASN A 28 9.20 -5.56 -3.53
C ASN A 28 8.48 -4.52 -4.41
N PRO A 29 8.07 -3.37 -3.85
CA PRO A 29 7.23 -2.43 -4.57
C PRO A 29 7.98 -1.71 -5.69
N PRO A 30 7.26 -1.25 -6.73
CA PRO A 30 7.88 -0.43 -7.76
C PRO A 30 8.28 0.94 -7.22
N TYR A 31 9.36 1.50 -7.76
CA TYR A 31 9.81 2.84 -7.46
C TYR A 31 9.39 3.76 -8.60
N ALA A 32 8.44 4.64 -8.34
CA ALA A 32 7.94 5.56 -9.34
C ALA A 32 7.47 6.84 -8.66
N GLY A 33 8.11 7.95 -9.01
CA GLY A 33 7.68 9.26 -8.56
C GLY A 33 6.37 9.66 -9.22
N THR A 34 5.69 10.65 -8.65
CA THR A 34 4.37 11.10 -9.13
C THR A 34 4.38 11.58 -10.58
N SER A 35 5.52 12.09 -11.06
CA SER A 35 5.65 12.55 -12.45
C SER A 35 5.55 11.42 -13.48
N ASN A 36 5.80 10.17 -13.05
CA ASN A 36 5.78 8.99 -13.92
C ASN A 36 4.47 8.21 -13.83
N LEU A 37 3.52 8.66 -13.03
CA LEU A 37 2.23 8.00 -12.85
C LEU A 37 1.17 8.63 -13.76
N SER A 38 0.17 7.83 -14.15
CA SER A 38 -0.98 8.35 -14.88
C SER A 38 -1.78 9.31 -13.99
N ALA A 39 -2.59 10.18 -14.63
CA ALA A 39 -3.40 11.14 -13.89
C ALA A 39 -4.37 10.45 -12.91
N ASN A 40 -4.95 9.32 -13.31
CA ASN A 40 -5.89 8.58 -12.47
C ASN A 40 -5.19 8.01 -11.22
N VAL A 41 -4.00 7.45 -11.39
CA VAL A 41 -3.22 6.90 -10.28
C VAL A 41 -2.75 8.03 -9.36
N ASN A 42 -2.27 9.14 -9.91
CA ASN A 42 -1.88 10.30 -9.13
C ASN A 42 -3.02 10.84 -8.28
N ASN A 43 -4.21 10.97 -8.86
CA ASN A 43 -5.38 11.47 -8.13
C ASN A 43 -5.78 10.51 -7.00
N PHE A 44 -5.76 9.22 -7.26
CA PHE A 44 -6.04 8.20 -6.25
C PHE A 44 -5.05 8.27 -5.09
N VAL A 45 -3.76 8.36 -5.40
CA VAL A 45 -2.69 8.42 -4.39
C VAL A 45 -2.79 9.69 -3.55
N LYS A 46 -3.00 10.84 -4.18
CA LYS A 46 -3.14 12.11 -3.46
C LYS A 46 -4.33 12.12 -2.52
N LYS A 47 -5.43 11.47 -2.92
CA LYS A 47 -6.65 11.42 -2.13
C LYS A 47 -6.53 10.44 -0.96
N ASN A 48 -5.99 9.26 -1.19
CA ASN A 48 -6.02 8.15 -0.23
C ASN A 48 -4.71 7.99 0.56
N TYR A 49 -3.59 8.45 0.02
CA TYR A 49 -2.26 8.29 0.62
C TYR A 49 -1.47 9.61 0.56
N PRO A 50 -1.98 10.70 1.16
CA PRO A 50 -1.32 12.01 1.03
C PRO A 50 0.08 12.07 1.63
N ASP A 51 0.36 11.26 2.66
CA ASP A 51 1.67 11.25 3.31
C ASP A 51 2.73 10.48 2.51
N SER A 52 2.30 9.68 1.54
CA SER A 52 3.16 8.81 0.73
C SER A 52 3.13 9.15 -0.75
N LYS A 53 2.51 10.27 -1.12
CA LYS A 53 2.25 10.61 -2.52
C LYS A 53 3.50 10.89 -3.35
N ALA A 54 4.64 11.10 -2.71
CA ALA A 54 5.88 11.44 -3.41
C ALA A 54 6.43 10.28 -4.24
N ASP A 55 6.19 9.05 -3.84
CA ASP A 55 6.62 7.88 -4.60
C ASP A 55 5.71 6.69 -4.33
N LEU A 56 5.57 5.84 -5.35
CA LEU A 56 4.68 4.68 -5.28
C LEU A 56 5.15 3.66 -4.23
N PHE A 57 6.46 3.51 -4.01
CA PHE A 57 6.93 2.56 -2.99
C PHE A 57 6.43 2.93 -1.59
N ALA A 58 6.32 4.23 -1.30
CA ALA A 58 5.80 4.70 -0.02
C ALA A 58 4.31 4.39 0.13
N VAL A 59 3.55 4.49 -0.95
CA VAL A 59 2.13 4.08 -0.96
C VAL A 59 2.00 2.61 -0.62
N PHE A 60 2.87 1.75 -1.16
CA PHE A 60 2.89 0.33 -0.85
C PHE A 60 3.23 0.07 0.62
N ILE A 61 4.11 0.86 1.22
CA ILE A 61 4.39 0.75 2.66
C ILE A 61 3.11 0.94 3.47
N GLU A 62 2.36 2.01 3.20
CA GLU A 62 1.09 2.27 3.90
C GLU A 62 0.06 1.18 3.64
N ARG A 63 -0.10 0.74 2.39
CA ARG A 63 -1.08 -0.27 2.04
C ARG A 63 -0.78 -1.61 2.70
N CYS A 64 0.47 -2.04 2.67
CA CYS A 64 0.87 -3.29 3.31
C CYS A 64 0.65 -3.24 4.83
N ARG A 65 0.88 -2.08 5.43
CA ARG A 65 0.57 -1.89 6.85
C ARG A 65 -0.92 -2.07 7.13
N GLN A 66 -1.78 -1.52 6.26
CA GLN A 66 -3.24 -1.69 6.39
C GLN A 66 -3.66 -3.15 6.25
N MET A 67 -2.95 -3.93 5.45
CA MET A 67 -3.24 -5.35 5.22
C MET A 67 -2.68 -6.26 6.31
N THR A 68 -1.85 -5.75 7.22
CA THR A 68 -1.20 -6.55 8.25
C THR A 68 -1.97 -6.43 9.57
N VAL A 69 -2.19 -7.55 10.25
CA VAL A 69 -2.85 -7.56 11.56
C VAL A 69 -1.95 -6.90 12.60
N ASN A 70 -2.55 -6.45 13.72
CA ASN A 70 -1.77 -5.94 14.84
C ASN A 70 -0.84 -7.06 15.33
N ASN A 71 0.43 -6.71 15.56
CA ASN A 71 1.49 -7.65 15.92
C ASN A 71 1.92 -8.60 14.80
N GLY A 72 1.47 -8.36 13.57
CA GLY A 72 1.96 -9.06 12.39
C GLY A 72 3.28 -8.47 11.90
N PHE A 73 3.81 -9.06 10.83
CA PHE A 73 5.09 -8.66 10.26
C PHE A 73 4.92 -8.11 8.84
N GLN A 74 5.63 -7.02 8.57
CA GLN A 74 5.70 -6.42 7.26
C GLN A 74 7.16 -6.35 6.82
N ALA A 75 7.47 -6.91 5.66
CA ALA A 75 8.82 -6.91 5.11
C ALA A 75 8.77 -6.41 3.67
N MET A 76 9.68 -5.49 3.32
CA MET A 76 9.78 -4.94 1.97
C MET A 76 11.21 -4.58 1.63
N ILE A 77 11.51 -4.61 0.34
CA ILE A 77 12.72 -4.02 -0.21
C ILE A 77 12.34 -2.63 -0.70
N THR A 78 12.84 -1.58 -0.03
CA THR A 78 12.52 -0.19 -0.37
C THR A 78 13.78 0.64 -0.50
N GLN A 79 13.64 1.81 -1.13
CA GLN A 79 14.68 2.83 -1.05
C GLN A 79 14.73 3.39 0.37
N HIS A 80 15.93 3.61 0.89
CA HIS A 80 16.08 4.12 2.26
C HIS A 80 15.76 5.63 2.37
N SER A 81 15.56 6.32 1.25
CA SER A 81 15.26 7.75 1.23
C SER A 81 14.02 8.13 2.05
N TRP A 82 13.04 7.24 2.17
CA TRP A 82 11.85 7.52 2.97
C TRP A 82 12.16 7.71 4.46
N MET A 83 13.33 7.21 4.91
CA MET A 83 13.77 7.35 6.29
C MET A 83 14.34 8.72 6.59
N PHE A 84 14.71 9.50 5.58
CA PHE A 84 15.43 10.77 5.75
C PHE A 84 14.70 11.98 5.18
N LEU A 85 13.99 11.82 4.05
CA LEU A 85 13.39 12.95 3.36
C LEU A 85 12.21 13.52 4.15
N SER A 86 12.12 14.85 4.18
CA SER A 86 11.07 15.57 4.89
C SER A 86 9.68 15.29 4.32
N VAL A 87 9.57 14.99 3.03
CA VAL A 87 8.30 14.65 2.38
C VAL A 87 7.66 13.39 2.96
N PHE A 88 8.44 12.55 3.65
CA PHE A 88 7.94 11.33 4.29
C PHE A 88 7.87 11.43 5.82
N GLU A 89 7.99 12.62 6.38
CA GLU A 89 7.97 12.79 7.84
C GLU A 89 6.69 12.25 8.47
N ASN A 90 5.54 12.59 7.90
CA ASN A 90 4.25 12.12 8.42
C ASN A 90 4.11 10.60 8.30
N LEU A 91 4.62 10.01 7.22
CA LEU A 91 4.66 8.56 7.05
C LEU A 91 5.48 7.91 8.15
N ARG A 92 6.68 8.43 8.43
CA ARG A 92 7.53 7.92 9.51
C ARG A 92 6.84 7.98 10.86
N ARG A 93 6.18 9.09 11.17
CA ARG A 93 5.42 9.26 12.41
C ARG A 93 4.35 8.20 12.57
N LYS A 94 3.58 7.96 11.52
CA LYS A 94 2.53 6.93 11.53
C LYS A 94 3.11 5.53 11.79
N LEU A 95 4.16 5.17 11.08
CA LEU A 95 4.77 3.85 11.21
C LEU A 95 5.37 3.64 12.59
N LEU A 96 6.10 4.61 13.11
CA LEU A 96 6.76 4.51 14.41
C LEU A 96 5.75 4.51 15.57
N SER A 97 4.66 5.24 15.45
CA SER A 97 3.67 5.31 16.53
C SER A 97 2.87 4.03 16.70
N VAL A 98 2.78 3.20 15.66
CA VAL A 98 1.93 2.01 15.65
C VAL A 98 2.75 0.71 15.59
N SER A 99 4.00 0.78 15.14
CA SER A 99 4.84 -0.39 14.88
C SER A 99 5.77 -0.76 16.04
N THR A 100 5.69 -0.06 17.12
CA THR A 100 6.43 -0.41 18.33
C THR A 100 5.61 -1.38 19.17
#